data_11a03cfd04feeb7520c5a63a00b33de6
#
_entry.id   11a03cfd04feeb7520c5a63a00b33de6
#
_cell.length_a   1.000
_cell.length_b   1.000
_cell.length_c   1.000
_cell.angle_alpha   90.00
_cell.angle_beta   90.00
_cell.angle_gamma   90.00
#
_symmetry.space_group_name_H-M   'P 1'
#
loop_
_entity.id
_entity.type
_entity.pdbx_description
1 polymer ?
#
loop_
_entity_poly.entity_id
_entity_poly.type
_entity_poly.pdbx_seq_one_letter_code
_entity_poly.pdbx_strand_id
1 'polypeptide(L)'
;MTADLAEFARAKNVKYFMISYTDLFGGQRAKLVPAQAIADMQKDGAGFAGFATWLDLTPAHPDMLAVPDPDSVIQLPWKPEVAWVAANCIMDDKEVGQAPRNTLKRLIAEAASDGMHVKTGVEAEFFLISPDGKTISDEYDTASKPCYDQQAVMRRYDVIAEICDHMLALGWGAYQNDHEDANGQFEMNWAFDDALATADKHSFFKFMVKSIAEKHGLRATFMPKPFQGLTGNGCHAHISVWDKAGKTNVFADNSMELGLSAKGKNFLGGIMKHASALAAITNPTVNSYKRINAPRTISGATWAPNTVTWTGNNRTHMVRVPGPGRFELRLPDGAANPYLLQAVIIAAGLDGIRSKADPGKRYDIDMYQNGHTVKGAPKLPLNLLDALREFDKDKSLKAALGEEFSSAYLKLKHQEWNSYASHFTQWERDHTLDI
;
A
#
# COMPACT_ATOMS: atom_id res chain seq x y z
N MET A 1 -7.77 -14.88 24.92
CA MET A 1 -7.15 -16.15 24.51
C MET A 1 -6.77 -15.95 23.05
N THR A 2 -5.51 -16.18 22.69
CA THR A 2 -5.09 -16.16 21.27
C THR A 2 -5.84 -17.29 20.55
N ALA A 3 -6.34 -17.02 19.34
CA ALA A 3 -7.01 -18.02 18.51
C ALA A 3 -6.10 -19.23 18.29
N ASP A 4 -6.67 -20.43 18.33
CA ASP A 4 -5.94 -21.69 18.09
C ASP A 4 -6.18 -22.12 16.63
N LEU A 5 -5.12 -22.11 15.82
CA LEU A 5 -5.20 -22.47 14.41
C LEU A 5 -5.57 -23.94 14.18
N ALA A 6 -5.21 -24.85 15.09
CA ALA A 6 -5.61 -26.24 15.00
C ALA A 6 -7.12 -26.41 15.30
N GLU A 7 -7.66 -25.63 16.24
CA GLU A 7 -9.10 -25.58 16.48
C GLU A 7 -9.83 -24.96 15.27
N PHE A 8 -9.32 -23.86 14.73
CA PHE A 8 -9.84 -23.25 13.50
C PHE A 8 -9.88 -24.26 12.35
N ALA A 9 -8.81 -25.04 12.16
CA ALA A 9 -8.75 -26.06 11.11
C ALA A 9 -9.86 -27.10 11.24
N ARG A 10 -10.09 -27.62 12.47
CA ARG A 10 -11.15 -28.55 12.73
C ARG A 10 -12.55 -27.97 12.50
N ALA A 11 -12.78 -26.76 13.01
CA ALA A 11 -14.08 -26.09 12.91
C ALA A 11 -14.47 -25.72 11.48
N LYS A 12 -13.46 -25.38 10.63
CA LYS A 12 -13.65 -24.90 9.26
C LYS A 12 -13.28 -25.92 8.18
N ASN A 13 -12.90 -27.16 8.55
CA ASN A 13 -12.43 -28.19 7.62
C ASN A 13 -11.23 -27.74 6.76
N VAL A 14 -10.33 -26.92 7.32
CA VAL A 14 -9.10 -26.51 6.65
C VAL A 14 -8.11 -27.67 6.65
N LYS A 15 -7.54 -27.96 5.49
CA LYS A 15 -6.51 -29.00 5.29
C LYS A 15 -5.10 -28.45 5.28
N TYR A 16 -4.93 -27.20 4.82
CA TYR A 16 -3.64 -26.56 4.65
C TYR A 16 -3.67 -25.12 5.10
N PHE A 17 -2.57 -24.67 5.69
CA PHE A 17 -2.33 -23.26 5.99
C PHE A 17 -1.23 -22.70 5.11
N MET A 18 -1.48 -21.59 4.46
CA MET A 18 -0.51 -20.77 3.77
C MET A 18 0.08 -19.78 4.78
N ILE A 19 1.17 -20.15 5.46
CA ILE A 19 1.88 -19.26 6.39
C ILE A 19 2.67 -18.27 5.54
N SER A 20 2.29 -16.99 5.57
CA SER A 20 2.74 -15.97 4.64
C SER A 20 3.36 -14.77 5.34
N TYR A 21 4.47 -14.26 4.79
CA TYR A 21 5.02 -12.94 5.11
C TYR A 21 5.27 -12.14 3.84
N THR A 22 5.43 -10.83 3.99
CA THR A 22 5.72 -9.93 2.86
C THR A 22 7.15 -9.39 3.03
N ASP A 23 7.96 -9.51 1.98
CA ASP A 23 9.33 -9.01 1.96
C ASP A 23 9.38 -7.47 1.67
N LEU A 24 10.58 -6.88 1.68
CA LEU A 24 10.78 -5.42 1.51
C LEU A 24 10.31 -4.90 0.13
N PHE A 25 10.28 -5.74 -0.90
CA PHE A 25 9.76 -5.36 -2.23
C PHE A 25 8.24 -5.57 -2.36
N GLY A 26 7.56 -6.00 -1.29
CA GLY A 26 6.13 -6.30 -1.32
C GLY A 26 5.80 -7.69 -1.89
N GLY A 27 6.83 -8.53 -2.10
CA GLY A 27 6.66 -9.91 -2.53
C GLY A 27 6.08 -10.76 -1.40
N GLN A 28 4.96 -11.44 -1.68
CA GLN A 28 4.35 -12.36 -0.72
C GLN A 28 5.04 -13.71 -0.78
N ARG A 29 5.55 -14.16 0.35
CA ARG A 29 6.28 -15.42 0.52
C ARG A 29 5.49 -16.34 1.42
N ALA A 30 5.34 -17.60 1.06
CA ALA A 30 4.58 -18.54 1.86
C ALA A 30 5.12 -19.96 1.81
N LYS A 31 4.82 -20.72 2.86
CA LYS A 31 4.85 -22.19 2.86
C LYS A 31 3.46 -22.72 3.07
N LEU A 32 3.11 -23.79 2.36
CA LEU A 32 1.87 -24.51 2.54
C LEU A 32 2.10 -25.62 3.57
N VAL A 33 1.47 -25.51 4.73
CA VAL A 33 1.63 -26.39 5.88
C VAL A 33 0.35 -27.22 6.07
N PRO A 34 0.44 -28.55 6.20
CA PRO A 34 -0.75 -29.37 6.50
C PRO A 34 -1.30 -29.06 7.90
N ALA A 35 -2.63 -29.12 8.03
CA ALA A 35 -3.31 -28.77 9.29
C ALA A 35 -2.83 -29.60 10.49
N GLN A 36 -2.33 -30.82 10.27
CA GLN A 36 -1.79 -31.69 11.33
C GLN A 36 -0.52 -31.08 11.99
N ALA A 37 0.24 -30.28 11.25
CA ALA A 37 1.47 -29.65 11.75
C ALA A 37 1.26 -28.20 12.25
N ILE A 38 0.04 -27.67 12.15
CA ILE A 38 -0.17 -26.24 12.39
C ILE A 38 0.04 -25.81 13.84
N ALA A 39 -0.23 -26.69 14.80
CA ALA A 39 0.00 -26.41 16.22
C ALA A 39 1.48 -26.16 16.53
N ASP A 40 2.38 -26.99 15.97
CA ASP A 40 3.82 -26.80 16.10
C ASP A 40 4.27 -25.53 15.36
N MET A 41 3.76 -25.29 14.14
CA MET A 41 4.07 -24.09 13.38
C MET A 41 3.55 -22.81 14.02
N GLN A 42 2.42 -22.86 14.72
CA GLN A 42 1.90 -21.70 15.47
C GLN A 42 2.83 -21.33 16.63
N LYS A 43 3.45 -22.33 17.25
CA LYS A 43 4.36 -22.15 18.37
C LYS A 43 5.78 -21.77 17.90
N ASP A 44 6.32 -22.54 16.97
CA ASP A 44 7.76 -22.51 16.64
C ASP A 44 8.05 -21.78 15.32
N GLY A 45 7.03 -21.51 14.51
CA GLY A 45 7.15 -20.88 13.20
C GLY A 45 7.52 -21.83 12.07
N ALA A 46 7.29 -21.39 10.83
CA ALA A 46 7.75 -22.10 9.63
C ALA A 46 9.12 -21.54 9.21
N GLY A 47 10.13 -22.41 9.04
CA GLY A 47 11.48 -22.03 8.69
C GLY A 47 11.64 -21.57 7.24
N PHE A 48 12.32 -20.46 7.01
CA PHE A 48 12.65 -19.93 5.68
C PHE A 48 14.14 -19.56 5.61
N ALA A 49 14.78 -19.87 4.49
CA ALA A 49 16.08 -19.33 4.13
C ALA A 49 15.91 -17.86 3.73
N GLY A 50 16.05 -16.95 4.68
CA GLY A 50 15.72 -15.51 4.50
C GLY A 50 16.47 -14.85 3.34
N PHE A 51 17.68 -15.32 2.99
CA PHE A 51 18.46 -14.79 1.88
C PHE A 51 17.79 -15.03 0.51
N ALA A 52 16.91 -16.01 0.40
CA ALA A 52 16.17 -16.29 -0.84
C ALA A 52 15.03 -15.30 -1.11
N THR A 53 14.86 -14.30 -0.25
CA THR A 53 13.83 -13.27 -0.35
C THR A 53 14.44 -11.87 -0.13
N TRP A 54 13.69 -10.84 -0.44
CA TRP A 54 14.17 -9.45 -0.32
C TRP A 54 14.06 -8.94 1.12
N LEU A 55 14.88 -9.50 2.03
CA LEU A 55 15.02 -9.06 3.42
C LEU A 55 16.46 -8.65 3.79
N ASP A 56 17.33 -8.50 2.79
CA ASP A 56 18.76 -8.17 2.97
C ASP A 56 19.50 -9.12 3.90
N LEU A 57 19.13 -10.40 3.87
CA LEU A 57 19.81 -11.47 4.57
C LEU A 57 20.79 -12.18 3.63
N THR A 58 21.83 -12.81 4.19
CA THR A 58 22.85 -13.58 3.46
C THR A 58 22.74 -15.07 3.79
N PRO A 59 23.34 -15.97 3.01
CA PRO A 59 23.38 -17.41 3.33
C PRO A 59 24.08 -17.75 4.66
N ALA A 60 24.81 -16.79 5.24
CA ALA A 60 25.48 -16.97 6.54
C ALA A 60 24.54 -16.73 7.74
N HIS A 61 23.36 -16.14 7.51
CA HIS A 61 22.35 -15.99 8.57
C HIS A 61 21.63 -17.32 8.82
N PRO A 62 21.20 -17.59 10.06
CA PRO A 62 20.38 -18.74 10.36
C PRO A 62 19.01 -18.68 9.65
N ASP A 63 18.27 -19.79 9.71
CA ASP A 63 16.90 -19.81 9.21
C ASP A 63 16.02 -18.79 9.95
N MET A 64 15.26 -18.06 9.18
CA MET A 64 14.22 -17.16 9.69
C MET A 64 12.93 -17.96 9.90
N LEU A 65 12.30 -17.79 11.04
CA LEU A 65 11.03 -18.40 11.40
C LEU A 65 9.88 -17.43 11.09
N ALA A 66 8.94 -17.84 10.26
CA ALA A 66 7.68 -17.13 10.07
C ALA A 66 6.64 -17.67 11.06
N VAL A 67 6.43 -16.95 12.16
CA VAL A 67 5.49 -17.33 13.21
C VAL A 67 4.11 -16.77 12.85
N PRO A 68 3.10 -17.63 12.56
CA PRO A 68 1.80 -17.18 12.15
C PRO A 68 1.09 -16.39 13.26
N ASP A 69 0.41 -15.32 12.88
CA ASP A 69 -0.43 -14.53 13.77
C ASP A 69 -1.88 -15.03 13.64
N PRO A 70 -2.42 -15.76 14.64
CA PRO A 70 -3.73 -16.40 14.51
C PRO A 70 -4.88 -15.42 14.30
N ASP A 71 -4.73 -14.14 14.75
CA ASP A 71 -5.75 -13.12 14.59
C ASP A 71 -5.90 -12.64 13.12
N SER A 72 -4.92 -12.99 12.26
CA SER A 72 -4.93 -12.67 10.83
C SER A 72 -5.49 -13.78 9.93
N VAL A 73 -5.93 -14.92 10.50
CA VAL A 73 -6.32 -16.08 9.70
C VAL A 73 -7.53 -15.79 8.79
N ILE A 74 -7.39 -16.15 7.52
CA ILE A 74 -8.43 -16.02 6.49
C ILE A 74 -8.58 -17.35 5.77
N GLN A 75 -9.75 -18.00 5.87
CA GLN A 75 -10.10 -19.14 5.01
C GLN A 75 -10.34 -18.61 3.59
N LEU A 76 -9.69 -19.19 2.57
CA LEU A 76 -9.85 -18.74 1.20
C LEU A 76 -11.27 -19.04 0.69
N PRO A 77 -12.09 -18.04 0.32
CA PRO A 77 -13.45 -18.30 -0.14
C PRO A 77 -13.50 -19.14 -1.43
N TRP A 78 -12.53 -18.97 -2.33
CA TRP A 78 -12.43 -19.73 -3.61
C TRP A 78 -11.74 -21.08 -3.45
N LYS A 79 -11.16 -21.38 -2.28
CA LYS A 79 -10.50 -22.66 -1.98
C LYS A 79 -10.61 -22.97 -0.48
N PRO A 80 -11.81 -23.38 0.01
CA PRO A 80 -12.10 -23.46 1.44
C PRO A 80 -11.25 -24.45 2.24
N GLU A 81 -10.58 -25.40 1.58
CA GLU A 81 -9.63 -26.30 2.24
C GLU A 81 -8.29 -25.63 2.58
N VAL A 82 -8.07 -24.38 2.19
CA VAL A 82 -6.85 -23.59 2.48
C VAL A 82 -7.20 -22.36 3.32
N ALA A 83 -6.41 -22.09 4.33
CA ALA A 83 -6.41 -20.81 5.03
C ALA A 83 -5.08 -20.09 4.82
N TRP A 84 -5.13 -18.78 4.61
CA TRP A 84 -3.99 -17.88 4.65
C TRP A 84 -3.83 -17.31 6.05
N VAL A 85 -2.59 -17.11 6.50
CA VAL A 85 -2.28 -16.46 7.77
C VAL A 85 -1.02 -15.64 7.63
N ALA A 86 -1.09 -14.36 8.06
CA ALA A 86 0.09 -13.50 8.12
C ALA A 86 1.02 -13.94 9.24
N ALA A 87 2.34 -13.82 9.00
CA ALA A 87 3.35 -14.23 9.96
C ALA A 87 4.29 -13.08 10.32
N ASN A 88 4.76 -13.10 11.57
CA ASN A 88 5.87 -12.27 12.05
C ASN A 88 7.18 -13.01 11.79
N CYS A 89 8.21 -12.28 11.40
CA CYS A 89 9.54 -12.86 11.12
C CYS A 89 10.41 -12.82 12.37
N ILE A 90 10.91 -13.97 12.78
CA ILE A 90 11.77 -14.15 13.97
C ILE A 90 13.07 -14.83 13.52
N MET A 91 14.20 -14.42 14.07
CA MET A 91 15.51 -15.04 13.86
C MET A 91 16.32 -14.92 15.15
N ASP A 92 16.92 -16.03 15.63
CA ASP A 92 17.63 -16.09 16.91
C ASP A 92 16.80 -15.52 18.08
N ASP A 93 15.54 -15.94 18.19
CA ASP A 93 14.55 -15.53 19.20
C ASP A 93 14.26 -14.01 19.23
N LYS A 94 14.61 -13.27 18.17
CA LYS A 94 14.36 -11.84 18.03
C LYS A 94 13.53 -11.54 16.79
N GLU A 95 12.75 -10.48 16.87
CA GLU A 95 12.07 -9.96 15.67
C GLU A 95 13.10 -9.51 14.63
N VAL A 96 12.86 -9.90 13.37
CA VAL A 96 13.64 -9.40 12.22
C VAL A 96 13.24 -7.94 12.00
N GLY A 97 14.12 -7.00 12.37
CA GLY A 97 13.80 -5.57 12.45
C GLY A 97 13.45 -4.94 11.11
N GLN A 98 13.97 -5.48 10.00
CA GLN A 98 13.65 -5.03 8.65
C GLN A 98 12.39 -5.67 8.07
N ALA A 99 11.77 -6.67 8.72
CA ALA A 99 10.57 -7.29 8.20
C ALA A 99 9.38 -6.31 8.25
N PRO A 100 8.66 -6.11 7.13
CA PRO A 100 7.63 -5.07 7.01
C PRO A 100 6.52 -5.15 8.07
N ARG A 101 5.99 -6.35 8.35
CA ARG A 101 4.91 -6.52 9.32
C ARG A 101 5.40 -6.26 10.76
N ASN A 102 6.62 -6.67 11.10
CA ASN A 102 7.23 -6.40 12.42
C ASN A 102 7.43 -4.89 12.61
N THR A 103 7.93 -4.19 11.57
CA THR A 103 8.08 -2.72 11.58
C THR A 103 6.74 -2.03 11.85
N LEU A 104 5.65 -2.44 11.17
CA LEU A 104 4.32 -1.88 11.39
C LEU A 104 3.82 -2.14 12.81
N LYS A 105 3.94 -3.37 13.32
CA LYS A 105 3.51 -3.73 14.68
C LYS A 105 4.20 -2.88 15.74
N ARG A 106 5.50 -2.65 15.58
CA ARG A 106 6.28 -1.80 16.49
C ARG A 106 5.76 -0.36 16.51
N LEU A 107 5.46 0.22 15.35
CA LEU A 107 4.93 1.59 15.24
C LEU A 107 3.49 1.70 15.78
N ILE A 108 2.67 0.67 15.59
CA ILE A 108 1.33 0.62 16.21
C ILE A 108 1.45 0.58 17.74
N ALA A 109 2.37 -0.23 18.28
CA ALA A 109 2.62 -0.27 19.73
C ALA A 109 3.14 1.07 20.26
N GLU A 110 3.97 1.77 19.49
CA GLU A 110 4.44 3.11 19.81
C GLU A 110 3.28 4.13 19.83
N ALA A 111 2.40 4.13 18.82
CA ALA A 111 1.19 4.95 18.82
C ALA A 111 0.28 4.64 20.02
N ALA A 112 0.12 3.37 20.36
CA ALA A 112 -0.68 2.94 21.51
C ALA A 112 -0.09 3.42 22.85
N SER A 113 1.25 3.48 22.97
CA SER A 113 1.92 4.04 24.16
C SER A 113 1.63 5.53 24.33
N ASP A 114 1.45 6.27 23.24
CA ASP A 114 1.03 7.67 23.22
C ASP A 114 -0.51 7.85 23.36
N GLY A 115 -1.23 6.76 23.66
CA GLY A 115 -2.68 6.77 23.85
C GLY A 115 -3.49 6.89 22.57
N MET A 116 -2.90 6.49 21.42
CA MET A 116 -3.52 6.60 20.10
C MET A 116 -3.75 5.23 19.49
N HIS A 117 -4.90 5.09 18.82
CA HIS A 117 -5.28 3.94 18.01
C HIS A 117 -5.49 4.38 16.58
N VAL A 118 -4.66 3.87 15.65
CA VAL A 118 -4.68 4.30 14.24
C VAL A 118 -5.57 3.36 13.44
N LYS A 119 -6.53 3.94 12.73
CA LYS A 119 -7.36 3.23 11.75
C LYS A 119 -7.13 3.78 10.36
N THR A 120 -7.08 2.87 9.40
CA THR A 120 -6.80 3.21 8.01
C THR A 120 -7.71 2.44 7.05
N GLY A 121 -7.89 2.99 5.85
CA GLY A 121 -8.50 2.32 4.71
C GLY A 121 -7.64 2.56 3.49
N VAL A 122 -7.69 1.67 2.52
CA VAL A 122 -6.98 1.82 1.24
C VAL A 122 -7.93 1.65 0.07
N GLU A 123 -7.69 2.40 -0.99
CA GLU A 123 -8.33 2.30 -2.29
C GLU A 123 -7.28 1.76 -3.26
N ALA A 124 -7.23 0.42 -3.42
CA ALA A 124 -6.19 -0.25 -4.19
C ALA A 124 -6.68 -0.51 -5.63
N GLU A 125 -6.30 0.39 -6.53
CA GLU A 125 -6.61 0.29 -7.96
C GLU A 125 -5.77 -0.81 -8.64
N PHE A 126 -6.34 -1.45 -9.64
CA PHE A 126 -5.67 -2.48 -10.44
C PHE A 126 -6.19 -2.53 -11.88
N PHE A 127 -5.35 -3.03 -12.80
CA PHE A 127 -5.77 -3.35 -14.15
C PHE A 127 -6.06 -4.83 -14.30
N LEU A 128 -7.10 -5.16 -15.06
CA LEU A 128 -7.28 -6.47 -15.67
C LEU A 128 -6.67 -6.43 -17.09
N ILE A 129 -5.67 -7.27 -17.30
CA ILE A 129 -4.85 -7.28 -18.51
C ILE A 129 -4.85 -8.65 -19.18
N SER A 130 -4.39 -8.70 -20.43
CA SER A 130 -4.14 -9.95 -21.13
C SER A 130 -3.14 -10.83 -20.36
N PRO A 131 -3.20 -12.16 -20.48
CA PRO A 131 -2.28 -13.07 -19.78
C PRO A 131 -0.79 -12.80 -20.07
N ASP A 132 -0.45 -12.33 -21.28
CA ASP A 132 0.90 -11.95 -21.68
C ASP A 132 1.34 -10.58 -21.16
N GLY A 133 0.41 -9.81 -20.57
CA GLY A 133 0.66 -8.52 -19.95
C GLY A 133 0.80 -7.34 -20.91
N LYS A 134 0.52 -7.52 -22.21
CA LYS A 134 0.79 -6.49 -23.23
C LYS A 134 -0.36 -5.53 -23.45
N THR A 135 -1.59 -5.96 -23.20
CA THR A 135 -2.80 -5.16 -23.45
C THR A 135 -3.75 -5.18 -22.25
N ILE A 136 -4.68 -4.24 -22.20
CA ILE A 136 -5.85 -4.37 -21.34
C ILE A 136 -6.66 -5.59 -21.77
N SER A 137 -7.41 -6.18 -20.84
CA SER A 137 -8.14 -7.43 -21.09
C SER A 137 -9.39 -7.25 -21.95
N ASP A 138 -9.89 -6.02 -22.08
CA ASP A 138 -11.14 -5.69 -22.76
C ASP A 138 -10.88 -4.79 -23.97
N GLU A 139 -10.83 -5.38 -25.18
CA GLU A 139 -10.59 -4.65 -26.43
C GLU A 139 -11.68 -3.65 -26.79
N TYR A 140 -12.88 -3.80 -26.22
CA TYR A 140 -14.02 -2.90 -26.41
C TYR A 140 -14.04 -1.73 -25.44
N ASP A 141 -13.12 -1.69 -24.47
CA ASP A 141 -13.00 -0.59 -23.54
C ASP A 141 -12.16 0.53 -24.15
N THR A 142 -12.80 1.35 -24.98
CA THR A 142 -12.14 2.40 -25.78
C THR A 142 -12.63 3.81 -25.49
N ALA A 143 -13.44 4.00 -24.44
CA ALA A 143 -13.95 5.31 -24.08
C ALA A 143 -12.82 6.28 -23.73
N SER A 144 -12.88 7.52 -24.20
CA SER A 144 -11.91 8.58 -23.87
C SER A 144 -12.04 9.09 -22.43
N LYS A 145 -13.20 8.88 -21.80
CA LYS A 145 -13.47 9.12 -20.38
C LYS A 145 -14.12 7.88 -19.80
N PRO A 146 -13.34 6.87 -19.44
CA PRO A 146 -13.86 5.54 -19.09
C PRO A 146 -14.37 5.44 -17.65
N CYS A 147 -14.06 6.41 -16.78
CA CYS A 147 -14.43 6.36 -15.37
C CYS A 147 -15.93 6.18 -15.19
N TYR A 148 -16.31 5.16 -14.39
CA TYR A 148 -17.70 4.76 -14.14
C TYR A 148 -18.47 4.23 -15.36
N ASP A 149 -17.77 3.78 -16.41
CA ASP A 149 -18.42 3.21 -17.57
C ASP A 149 -19.18 1.92 -17.22
N GLN A 150 -20.50 2.00 -17.29
CA GLN A 150 -21.40 0.90 -16.93
C GLN A 150 -21.16 -0.34 -17.78
N GLN A 151 -20.91 -0.16 -19.08
CA GLN A 151 -20.75 -1.28 -20.01
C GLN A 151 -19.40 -1.98 -19.79
N ALA A 152 -18.35 -1.24 -19.47
CA ALA A 152 -17.03 -1.82 -19.14
C ALA A 152 -17.09 -2.66 -17.85
N VAL A 153 -17.79 -2.19 -16.81
CA VAL A 153 -18.06 -2.98 -15.61
C VAL A 153 -18.78 -4.29 -15.97
N MET A 154 -19.83 -4.22 -16.82
CA MET A 154 -20.60 -5.40 -17.19
C MET A 154 -19.81 -6.41 -18.02
N ARG A 155 -18.89 -5.97 -18.88
CA ARG A 155 -18.00 -6.88 -19.63
C ARG A 155 -16.99 -7.63 -18.74
N ARG A 156 -16.73 -7.13 -17.53
CA ARG A 156 -15.86 -7.76 -16.54
C ARG A 156 -16.60 -8.16 -15.27
N TYR A 157 -17.93 -8.19 -15.34
CA TYR A 157 -18.81 -8.50 -14.22
C TYR A 157 -18.42 -9.78 -13.49
N ASP A 158 -18.14 -10.87 -14.20
CA ASP A 158 -17.87 -12.16 -13.57
C ASP A 158 -16.63 -12.11 -12.65
N VAL A 159 -15.56 -11.40 -13.03
CA VAL A 159 -14.37 -11.22 -12.21
C VAL A 159 -14.65 -10.29 -11.04
N ILE A 160 -15.25 -9.13 -11.30
CA ILE A 160 -15.49 -8.10 -10.28
C ILE A 160 -16.52 -8.59 -9.26
N ALA A 161 -17.58 -9.25 -9.68
CA ALA A 161 -18.59 -9.81 -8.79
C ALA A 161 -18.01 -10.93 -7.91
N GLU A 162 -17.20 -11.85 -8.46
CA GLU A 162 -16.58 -12.91 -7.67
C GLU A 162 -15.65 -12.34 -6.60
N ILE A 163 -14.82 -11.32 -6.91
CA ILE A 163 -13.97 -10.68 -5.92
C ILE A 163 -14.83 -10.00 -4.84
N CYS A 164 -15.89 -9.25 -5.23
CA CYS A 164 -16.80 -8.60 -4.31
C CYS A 164 -17.50 -9.60 -3.38
N ASP A 165 -18.01 -10.69 -3.92
CA ASP A 165 -18.67 -11.76 -3.15
C ASP A 165 -17.72 -12.37 -2.12
N HIS A 166 -16.45 -12.56 -2.47
CA HIS A 166 -15.44 -13.02 -1.53
C HIS A 166 -15.16 -11.99 -0.43
N MET A 167 -15.07 -10.71 -0.76
CA MET A 167 -14.92 -9.64 0.25
C MET A 167 -16.12 -9.59 1.21
N LEU A 168 -17.34 -9.76 0.69
CA LEU A 168 -18.56 -9.84 1.50
C LEU A 168 -18.57 -11.08 2.40
N ALA A 169 -18.22 -12.24 1.87
CA ALA A 169 -18.12 -13.50 2.64
C ALA A 169 -17.08 -13.41 3.76
N LEU A 170 -16.02 -12.64 3.57
CA LEU A 170 -14.99 -12.35 4.57
C LEU A 170 -15.42 -11.28 5.60
N GLY A 171 -16.59 -10.66 5.45
CA GLY A 171 -17.08 -9.64 6.34
C GLY A 171 -16.32 -8.30 6.24
N TRP A 172 -15.68 -8.01 5.11
CA TRP A 172 -14.90 -6.78 4.95
C TRP A 172 -15.75 -5.52 4.77
N GLY A 173 -17.06 -5.68 4.57
CA GLY A 173 -17.96 -4.56 4.34
C GLY A 173 -17.68 -3.89 2.99
N ALA A 174 -17.53 -4.69 1.92
CA ALA A 174 -17.45 -4.18 0.57
C ALA A 174 -18.71 -3.37 0.22
N TYR A 175 -18.55 -2.17 -0.33
CA TYR A 175 -19.68 -1.26 -0.54
C TYR A 175 -19.71 -0.59 -1.91
N GLN A 176 -18.61 -0.62 -2.66
CA GLN A 176 -18.50 0.05 -3.96
C GLN A 176 -17.42 -0.63 -4.81
N ASN A 177 -17.72 -0.84 -6.08
CA ASN A 177 -16.79 -1.38 -7.06
C ASN A 177 -17.06 -0.65 -8.38
N ASP A 178 -16.05 -0.08 -8.99
CA ASP A 178 -16.22 0.74 -10.17
C ASP A 178 -15.09 0.55 -11.19
N HIS A 179 -15.38 0.98 -12.41
CA HIS A 179 -14.41 1.18 -13.46
C HIS A 179 -13.72 2.52 -13.25
N GLU A 180 -12.40 2.50 -13.22
CA GLU A 180 -11.56 3.68 -12.96
C GLU A 180 -11.24 4.48 -14.24
N ASP A 181 -10.39 5.53 -14.06
CA ASP A 181 -10.13 6.52 -15.11
C ASP A 181 -9.20 6.03 -16.25
N ALA A 182 -8.81 4.77 -16.23
CA ALA A 182 -8.09 4.13 -17.35
C ALA A 182 -8.88 2.94 -17.88
N ASN A 183 -8.89 2.78 -19.21
CA ASN A 183 -9.46 1.59 -19.82
C ASN A 183 -8.86 0.32 -19.23
N GLY A 184 -9.70 -0.62 -18.79
CA GLY A 184 -9.31 -1.87 -18.13
C GLY A 184 -8.89 -1.74 -16.67
N GLN A 185 -9.10 -0.58 -16.03
CA GLN A 185 -8.77 -0.31 -14.63
C GLN A 185 -10.02 -0.37 -13.75
N PHE A 186 -9.83 -0.93 -12.54
CA PHE A 186 -10.91 -1.11 -11.56
C PHE A 186 -10.44 -0.74 -10.16
N GLU A 187 -11.39 -0.30 -9.32
CA GLU A 187 -11.23 -0.09 -7.90
C GLU A 187 -12.32 -0.83 -7.13
N MET A 188 -11.95 -1.39 -5.98
CA MET A 188 -12.89 -2.07 -5.09
C MET A 188 -12.69 -1.57 -3.67
N ASN A 189 -13.77 -1.08 -3.07
CA ASN A 189 -13.72 -0.44 -1.76
C ASN A 189 -14.34 -1.32 -0.67
N TRP A 190 -13.71 -1.29 0.51
CA TRP A 190 -14.20 -1.96 1.72
C TRP A 190 -14.05 -1.07 2.95
N ALA A 191 -14.69 -1.45 4.04
CA ALA A 191 -14.65 -0.66 5.27
C ALA A 191 -13.22 -0.54 5.83
N PHE A 192 -12.88 0.66 6.33
CA PHE A 192 -11.63 0.90 7.06
C PHE A 192 -11.56 0.06 8.34
N ASP A 193 -10.35 -0.21 8.81
CA ASP A 193 -10.10 -1.03 9.98
C ASP A 193 -8.85 -0.55 10.74
N ASP A 194 -8.48 -1.25 11.79
CA ASP A 194 -7.21 -1.06 12.48
C ASP A 194 -6.04 -1.21 11.50
N ALA A 195 -5.00 -0.39 11.65
CA ALA A 195 -3.93 -0.29 10.66
C ALA A 195 -3.25 -1.63 10.32
N LEU A 196 -3.09 -2.54 11.30
CA LEU A 196 -2.55 -3.89 11.03
C LEU A 196 -3.54 -4.74 10.24
N ALA A 197 -4.81 -4.74 10.63
CA ALA A 197 -5.86 -5.46 9.92
C ALA A 197 -6.03 -4.95 8.48
N THR A 198 -5.95 -3.63 8.27
CA THR A 198 -5.95 -3.05 6.91
C THR A 198 -4.76 -3.53 6.09
N ALA A 199 -3.55 -3.59 6.66
CA ALA A 199 -2.37 -4.08 5.96
C ALA A 199 -2.46 -5.56 5.61
N ASP A 200 -2.93 -6.41 6.53
CA ASP A 200 -3.17 -7.84 6.31
C ASP A 200 -4.25 -8.05 5.22
N LYS A 201 -5.38 -7.33 5.29
CA LYS A 201 -6.43 -7.37 4.27
C LYS A 201 -5.93 -6.89 2.90
N HIS A 202 -5.17 -5.81 2.85
CA HIS A 202 -4.59 -5.29 1.59
C HIS A 202 -3.61 -6.30 0.98
N SER A 203 -2.76 -6.93 1.80
CA SER A 203 -1.87 -8.00 1.34
C SER A 203 -2.68 -9.17 0.76
N PHE A 204 -3.69 -9.65 1.49
CA PHE A 204 -4.58 -10.70 1.03
C PHE A 204 -5.38 -10.31 -0.22
N PHE A 205 -5.89 -9.08 -0.29
CA PHE A 205 -6.61 -8.55 -1.46
C PHE A 205 -5.78 -8.64 -2.74
N LYS A 206 -4.50 -8.23 -2.69
CA LYS A 206 -3.60 -8.36 -3.85
C LYS A 206 -3.41 -9.81 -4.31
N PHE A 207 -3.38 -10.75 -3.37
CA PHE A 207 -3.32 -12.18 -3.67
C PHE A 207 -4.65 -12.67 -4.27
N MET A 208 -5.79 -12.33 -3.65
CA MET A 208 -7.12 -12.71 -4.08
C MET A 208 -7.42 -12.23 -5.51
N VAL A 209 -7.23 -10.94 -5.78
CA VAL A 209 -7.49 -10.34 -7.10
C VAL A 209 -6.68 -11.02 -8.19
N LYS A 210 -5.39 -11.31 -7.96
CA LYS A 210 -4.55 -12.05 -8.92
C LYS A 210 -5.06 -13.48 -9.14
N SER A 211 -5.39 -14.19 -8.07
CA SER A 211 -5.88 -15.58 -8.14
C SER A 211 -7.21 -15.68 -8.90
N ILE A 212 -8.13 -14.75 -8.64
CA ILE A 212 -9.43 -14.72 -9.33
C ILE A 212 -9.26 -14.31 -10.80
N ALA A 213 -8.43 -13.31 -11.11
CA ALA A 213 -8.15 -12.94 -12.49
C ALA A 213 -7.58 -14.13 -13.28
N GLU A 214 -6.61 -14.86 -12.72
CA GLU A 214 -6.03 -16.07 -13.35
C GLU A 214 -7.08 -17.17 -13.55
N LYS A 215 -8.00 -17.39 -12.61
CA LYS A 215 -9.12 -18.33 -12.73
C LYS A 215 -10.01 -17.99 -13.94
N HIS A 216 -10.16 -16.71 -14.26
CA HIS A 216 -10.91 -16.22 -15.43
C HIS A 216 -10.05 -16.08 -16.71
N GLY A 217 -8.84 -16.61 -16.72
CA GLY A 217 -7.95 -16.54 -17.89
C GLY A 217 -7.37 -15.15 -18.15
N LEU A 218 -7.39 -14.27 -17.14
CA LEU A 218 -6.86 -12.92 -17.17
C LEU A 218 -5.66 -12.78 -16.24
N ARG A 219 -5.02 -11.63 -16.28
CA ARG A 219 -4.00 -11.24 -15.32
C ARG A 219 -4.39 -9.92 -14.66
N ALA A 220 -4.24 -9.81 -13.34
CA ALA A 220 -4.37 -8.55 -12.62
C ALA A 220 -3.01 -7.95 -12.31
N THR A 221 -2.88 -6.62 -12.46
CA THR A 221 -1.64 -5.92 -12.11
C THR A 221 -1.90 -4.68 -11.28
N PHE A 222 -1.11 -4.52 -10.23
CA PHE A 222 -1.02 -3.33 -9.37
C PHE A 222 0.18 -2.45 -9.76
N MET A 223 0.78 -2.67 -10.93
CA MET A 223 1.88 -1.85 -11.44
C MET A 223 1.43 -0.38 -11.50
N PRO A 224 2.21 0.57 -10.98
CA PRO A 224 1.78 1.97 -10.88
C PRO A 224 1.40 2.62 -12.22
N LYS A 225 2.14 2.31 -13.29
CA LYS A 225 1.89 2.84 -14.63
C LYS A 225 2.13 1.75 -15.67
N PRO A 226 1.17 0.84 -15.90
CA PRO A 226 1.36 -0.27 -16.83
C PRO A 226 1.30 0.16 -18.30
N PHE A 227 0.54 1.20 -18.63
CA PHE A 227 0.34 1.65 -20.01
C PHE A 227 0.61 3.14 -20.17
N GLN A 228 1.27 3.49 -21.26
CA GLN A 228 1.49 4.88 -21.64
C GLN A 228 0.15 5.52 -22.07
N GLY A 229 -0.07 6.78 -21.67
CA GLY A 229 -1.29 7.51 -22.01
C GLY A 229 -2.50 7.23 -21.12
N LEU A 230 -2.58 6.08 -20.44
CA LEU A 230 -3.66 5.77 -19.49
C LEU A 230 -3.30 6.26 -18.07
N THR A 231 -4.31 6.50 -17.24
CA THR A 231 -4.13 6.79 -15.81
C THR A 231 -3.46 5.59 -15.11
N GLY A 232 -2.63 5.84 -14.11
CA GLY A 232 -1.94 4.78 -13.37
C GLY A 232 -2.68 4.37 -12.12
N ASN A 233 -2.29 3.22 -11.52
CA ASN A 233 -2.88 2.69 -10.29
C ASN A 233 -2.45 3.48 -9.06
N GLY A 234 -3.39 4.15 -8.41
CA GLY A 234 -3.26 4.66 -7.06
C GLY A 234 -3.46 3.58 -5.99
N CYS A 235 -3.08 3.94 -4.78
CA CYS A 235 -3.43 3.22 -3.57
C CYS A 235 -3.66 4.26 -2.48
N HIS A 236 -4.72 5.04 -2.65
CA HIS A 236 -5.00 6.15 -1.75
C HIS A 236 -5.23 5.61 -0.33
N ALA A 237 -4.61 6.27 0.65
CA ALA A 237 -4.72 5.85 2.04
C ALA A 237 -5.56 6.85 2.82
N HIS A 238 -6.63 6.39 3.45
CA HIS A 238 -7.46 7.14 4.38
C HIS A 238 -6.97 6.91 5.81
N ILE A 239 -6.80 7.97 6.57
CA ILE A 239 -6.22 7.91 7.91
C ILE A 239 -7.13 8.62 8.90
N SER A 240 -7.38 7.98 10.03
CA SER A 240 -7.98 8.55 11.22
C SER A 240 -7.28 8.02 12.47
N VAL A 241 -7.24 8.83 13.52
CA VAL A 241 -6.69 8.41 14.82
C VAL A 241 -7.78 8.51 15.87
N TRP A 242 -7.83 7.50 16.71
CA TRP A 242 -8.84 7.30 17.73
C TRP A 242 -8.17 7.30 19.11
N ASP A 243 -8.97 7.44 20.16
CA ASP A 243 -8.49 7.27 21.52
C ASP A 243 -7.95 5.85 21.75
N LYS A 244 -7.28 5.63 22.86
CA LYS A 244 -6.69 4.34 23.22
C LYS A 244 -7.69 3.17 23.17
N ALA A 245 -8.96 3.43 23.40
CA ALA A 245 -10.03 2.44 23.35
C ALA A 245 -10.59 2.21 21.93
N GLY A 246 -10.13 2.97 20.93
CA GLY A 246 -10.63 2.91 19.56
C GLY A 246 -12.07 3.39 19.36
N LYS A 247 -12.61 4.17 20.33
CA LYS A 247 -14.03 4.56 20.36
C LYS A 247 -14.26 6.00 19.91
N THR A 248 -13.35 6.93 20.25
CA THR A 248 -13.50 8.34 19.95
C THR A 248 -12.48 8.76 18.90
N ASN A 249 -12.94 9.28 17.77
CA ASN A 249 -12.07 9.81 16.73
C ASN A 249 -11.44 11.14 17.21
N VAL A 250 -10.16 11.12 17.54
CA VAL A 250 -9.44 12.29 18.06
C VAL A 250 -8.97 13.27 16.97
N PHE A 251 -9.14 12.90 15.68
CA PHE A 251 -8.94 13.83 14.56
C PHE A 251 -10.17 14.72 14.33
N ALA A 252 -11.36 14.32 14.81
CA ALA A 252 -12.59 15.05 14.57
C ALA A 252 -12.75 16.21 15.56
N ASP A 253 -12.97 17.41 15.03
CA ASP A 253 -13.40 18.60 15.78
C ASP A 253 -14.18 19.52 14.84
N ASN A 254 -15.50 19.48 14.93
CA ASN A 254 -16.39 20.24 14.05
C ASN A 254 -16.30 21.77 14.27
N SER A 255 -15.66 22.24 15.34
CA SER A 255 -15.41 23.67 15.58
C SER A 255 -14.18 24.19 14.85
N MET A 256 -13.34 23.27 14.33
CA MET A 256 -12.09 23.58 13.66
C MET A 256 -12.23 23.52 12.13
N GLU A 257 -11.27 24.13 11.44
CA GLU A 257 -11.20 24.16 9.98
C GLU A 257 -11.21 22.74 9.39
N LEU A 258 -12.08 22.51 8.40
CA LEU A 258 -12.33 21.21 7.75
C LEU A 258 -12.69 20.07 8.72
N GLY A 259 -13.12 20.40 9.94
CA GLY A 259 -13.43 19.40 10.95
C GLY A 259 -12.23 18.62 11.48
N LEU A 260 -11.00 19.12 11.29
CA LEU A 260 -9.77 18.51 11.81
C LEU A 260 -9.35 19.18 13.12
N SER A 261 -9.21 18.38 14.17
CA SER A 261 -8.65 18.81 15.45
C SER A 261 -7.19 19.26 15.32
N ALA A 262 -6.66 19.96 16.34
CA ALA A 262 -5.25 20.31 16.41
C ALA A 262 -4.34 19.07 16.26
N LYS A 263 -4.71 17.92 16.86
CA LYS A 263 -3.97 16.66 16.72
C LYS A 263 -4.01 16.14 15.27
N GLY A 264 -5.17 16.21 14.61
CA GLY A 264 -5.31 15.84 13.19
C GLY A 264 -4.46 16.74 12.27
N LYS A 265 -4.44 18.06 12.53
CA LYS A 265 -3.59 19.00 11.81
C LYS A 265 -2.09 18.73 12.03
N ASN A 266 -1.68 18.43 13.25
CA ASN A 266 -0.28 18.10 13.52
C ASN A 266 0.15 16.80 12.85
N PHE A 267 -0.70 15.76 12.85
CA PHE A 267 -0.44 14.52 12.12
C PHE A 267 -0.27 14.80 10.61
N LEU A 268 -1.20 15.56 10.02
CA LEU A 268 -1.10 16.04 8.64
C LEU A 268 0.19 16.84 8.42
N GLY A 269 0.57 17.70 9.36
CA GLY A 269 1.83 18.44 9.35
C GLY A 269 3.06 17.53 9.23
N GLY A 270 3.05 16.39 9.92
CA GLY A 270 4.08 15.36 9.79
C GLY A 270 4.11 14.74 8.40
N ILE A 271 2.95 14.38 7.84
CA ILE A 271 2.86 13.88 6.46
C ILE A 271 3.43 14.90 5.45
N MET A 272 3.08 16.18 5.59
CA MET A 272 3.57 17.23 4.71
C MET A 272 5.08 17.44 4.85
N LYS A 273 5.60 17.44 6.07
CA LYS A 273 7.02 17.59 6.38
C LYS A 273 7.88 16.50 5.74
N HIS A 274 7.41 15.26 5.81
CA HIS A 274 8.13 14.08 5.35
C HIS A 274 7.78 13.65 3.91
N ALA A 275 6.94 14.39 3.19
CA ALA A 275 6.34 13.98 1.92
C ALA A 275 7.34 13.46 0.87
N SER A 276 8.48 14.14 0.70
CA SER A 276 9.52 13.72 -0.26
C SER A 276 10.19 12.41 0.15
N ALA A 277 10.42 12.21 1.45
CA ALA A 277 10.97 10.97 1.99
C ALA A 277 9.94 9.84 1.96
N LEU A 278 8.66 10.15 2.25
CA LEU A 278 7.56 9.19 2.15
C LEU A 278 7.47 8.55 0.76
N ALA A 279 7.74 9.33 -0.30
CA ALA A 279 7.69 8.84 -1.68
C ALA A 279 8.60 7.64 -1.93
N ALA A 280 9.73 7.51 -1.24
CA ALA A 280 10.60 6.34 -1.36
C ALA A 280 9.89 5.03 -0.97
N ILE A 281 8.90 5.08 -0.08
CA ILE A 281 8.20 3.91 0.48
C ILE A 281 6.78 3.79 -0.09
N THR A 282 6.10 4.90 -0.29
CA THR A 282 4.73 4.92 -0.85
C THR A 282 4.71 4.77 -2.37
N ASN A 283 5.82 5.09 -3.03
CA ASN A 283 6.04 5.01 -4.48
C ASN A 283 7.36 4.26 -4.75
N PRO A 284 7.40 2.94 -4.43
CA PRO A 284 8.65 2.24 -4.14
C PRO A 284 9.41 1.75 -5.37
N THR A 285 8.91 1.97 -6.59
CA THR A 285 9.52 1.43 -7.81
C THR A 285 9.92 2.53 -8.80
N VAL A 286 10.83 2.21 -9.72
CA VAL A 286 11.17 3.12 -10.83
C VAL A 286 9.94 3.48 -11.67
N ASN A 287 8.96 2.58 -11.76
CA ASN A 287 7.71 2.80 -12.48
C ASN A 287 6.76 3.75 -11.75
N SER A 288 6.81 3.84 -10.43
CA SER A 288 6.01 4.75 -9.60
C SER A 288 6.11 6.21 -10.06
N TYR A 289 7.30 6.63 -10.48
CA TYR A 289 7.59 8.00 -10.93
C TYR A 289 7.10 8.28 -12.36
N LYS A 290 6.71 7.24 -13.11
CA LYS A 290 5.97 7.39 -14.36
C LYS A 290 4.50 7.73 -14.11
N ARG A 291 3.96 7.41 -12.89
CA ARG A 291 2.61 7.79 -12.47
C ARG A 291 2.59 9.23 -11.95
N ILE A 292 3.36 9.57 -10.92
CA ILE A 292 3.29 10.89 -10.27
C ILE A 292 3.83 12.03 -11.14
N ASN A 293 4.64 11.74 -12.14
CA ASN A 293 5.16 12.73 -13.11
C ASN A 293 4.56 12.55 -14.51
N ALA A 294 3.44 11.83 -14.61
CA ALA A 294 2.80 11.58 -15.90
C ALA A 294 2.36 12.92 -16.56
N PRO A 295 2.49 13.05 -17.88
CA PRO A 295 1.77 14.06 -18.62
C PRO A 295 0.25 13.80 -18.52
N ARG A 296 -0.56 14.74 -18.98
CA ARG A 296 -2.02 14.55 -19.06
C ARG A 296 -2.34 13.26 -19.81
N THR A 297 -3.21 12.46 -19.24
CA THR A 297 -3.70 11.21 -19.82
C THR A 297 -4.78 11.46 -20.87
N ILE A 298 -5.25 10.40 -21.52
CA ILE A 298 -6.34 10.48 -22.51
C ILE A 298 -7.61 11.06 -21.89
N SER A 299 -7.92 10.76 -20.63
CA SER A 299 -9.07 11.32 -19.91
C SER A 299 -8.93 12.82 -19.58
N GLY A 300 -7.70 13.37 -19.68
CA GLY A 300 -7.38 14.76 -19.40
C GLY A 300 -6.90 15.03 -17.96
N ALA A 301 -6.86 14.02 -17.11
CA ALA A 301 -6.37 14.09 -15.73
C ALA A 301 -5.20 13.11 -15.51
N THR A 302 -4.39 13.34 -14.47
CA THR A 302 -3.33 12.40 -14.07
C THR A 302 -3.72 11.62 -12.82
N TRP A 303 -4.67 12.15 -12.04
CA TRP A 303 -5.14 11.66 -10.73
C TRP A 303 -4.01 11.39 -9.72
N ALA A 304 -2.82 11.87 -10.01
CA ALA A 304 -1.62 11.73 -9.19
C ALA A 304 -1.03 13.10 -8.84
N PRO A 305 -0.61 13.33 -7.59
CA PRO A 305 0.04 14.57 -7.19
C PRO A 305 1.48 14.64 -7.75
N ASN A 306 1.97 15.86 -7.97
CA ASN A 306 3.38 16.14 -8.25
C ASN A 306 3.98 17.20 -7.31
N THR A 307 3.17 17.74 -6.42
CA THR A 307 3.51 18.83 -5.52
C THR A 307 2.97 18.53 -4.12
N VAL A 308 3.74 18.86 -3.09
CA VAL A 308 3.38 18.69 -1.69
C VAL A 308 2.37 19.76 -1.30
N THR A 309 1.09 19.44 -1.40
CA THR A 309 -0.02 20.35 -1.12
C THR A 309 -1.17 19.62 -0.45
N TRP A 310 -1.98 20.36 0.31
CA TRP A 310 -3.19 19.86 0.95
C TRP A 310 -4.35 20.85 0.83
N THR A 311 -5.58 20.34 0.94
CA THR A 311 -6.81 21.13 0.90
C THR A 311 -8.00 20.35 1.45
N GLY A 312 -9.19 20.90 1.32
CA GLY A 312 -10.46 20.25 1.59
C GLY A 312 -10.81 19.16 0.58
N ASN A 313 -12.08 19.04 0.22
CA ASN A 313 -12.59 18.01 -0.70
C ASN A 313 -12.21 18.29 -2.17
N ASN A 314 -10.93 18.20 -2.52
CA ASN A 314 -10.42 18.42 -3.87
C ASN A 314 -9.33 17.37 -4.20
N ARG A 315 -9.58 16.54 -5.20
CA ARG A 315 -8.74 15.39 -5.61
C ARG A 315 -7.46 15.78 -6.36
N THR A 316 -7.21 17.06 -6.64
CA THR A 316 -6.01 17.50 -7.38
C THR A 316 -4.79 17.72 -6.49
N HIS A 317 -4.91 17.51 -5.17
CA HIS A 317 -3.85 17.69 -4.17
C HIS A 317 -3.27 16.36 -3.66
N MET A 318 -2.07 16.42 -3.07
CA MET A 318 -1.43 15.27 -2.45
C MET A 318 -2.23 14.77 -1.23
N VAL A 319 -2.74 15.70 -0.41
CA VAL A 319 -3.63 15.38 0.70
C VAL A 319 -4.97 16.09 0.55
N ARG A 320 -6.03 15.33 0.66
CA ARG A 320 -7.42 15.76 0.62
C ARG A 320 -8.07 15.51 1.98
N VAL A 321 -8.82 16.49 2.48
CA VAL A 321 -9.66 16.35 3.67
C VAL A 321 -11.11 16.28 3.20
N PRO A 322 -11.68 15.07 2.97
CA PRO A 322 -13.00 14.94 2.37
C PRO A 322 -14.15 15.21 3.35
N GLY A 323 -13.87 15.22 4.64
CA GLY A 323 -14.82 15.47 5.72
C GLY A 323 -14.16 15.39 7.08
N PRO A 324 -14.91 15.63 8.17
CA PRO A 324 -14.38 15.68 9.53
C PRO A 324 -13.66 14.39 9.96
N GLY A 325 -12.57 14.54 10.71
CA GLY A 325 -11.91 13.46 11.43
C GLY A 325 -11.10 12.48 10.58
N ARG A 326 -10.89 12.75 9.29
CA ARG A 326 -10.02 11.95 8.43
C ARG A 326 -9.39 12.80 7.33
N PHE A 327 -8.30 12.31 6.78
CA PHE A 327 -7.79 12.78 5.49
C PHE A 327 -7.37 11.60 4.61
N GLU A 328 -7.21 11.86 3.35
CA GLU A 328 -6.79 10.95 2.30
C GLU A 328 -5.42 11.38 1.78
N LEU A 329 -4.45 10.49 1.86
CA LEU A 329 -3.15 10.64 1.22
C LEU A 329 -3.22 10.00 -0.19
N ARG A 330 -3.14 10.83 -1.23
CA ARG A 330 -3.27 10.42 -2.63
C ARG A 330 -1.93 10.10 -3.31
N LEU A 331 -0.83 10.24 -2.57
CA LEU A 331 0.52 9.97 -3.05
C LEU A 331 0.75 8.48 -3.38
N PRO A 332 0.39 7.52 -2.50
CA PRO A 332 0.75 6.11 -2.68
C PRO A 332 0.22 5.51 -3.97
N ASP A 333 0.90 4.50 -4.47
CA ASP A 333 0.50 3.75 -5.67
C ASP A 333 0.36 2.24 -5.42
N GLY A 334 -0.11 1.52 -6.44
CA GLY A 334 -0.40 0.10 -6.36
C GLY A 334 0.82 -0.80 -6.05
N ALA A 335 2.06 -0.30 -6.20
CA ALA A 335 3.26 -1.04 -5.83
C ALA A 335 3.62 -0.92 -4.35
N ALA A 336 2.97 -0.02 -3.60
CA ALA A 336 3.24 0.15 -2.18
C ALA A 336 3.11 -1.20 -1.44
N ASN A 337 4.10 -1.46 -0.56
CA ASN A 337 4.06 -2.60 0.34
C ASN A 337 2.97 -2.36 1.39
N PRO A 338 1.98 -3.25 1.54
CA PRO A 338 0.83 -3.04 2.43
C PRO A 338 1.20 -2.66 3.87
N TYR A 339 2.24 -3.25 4.40
CA TYR A 339 2.69 -2.99 5.78
C TYR A 339 3.53 -1.72 5.88
N LEU A 340 4.44 -1.50 4.94
CA LEU A 340 5.31 -0.32 4.94
C LEU A 340 4.53 0.96 4.66
N LEU A 341 3.46 0.89 3.85
CA LEU A 341 2.55 2.00 3.62
C LEU A 341 1.96 2.52 4.94
N GLN A 342 1.42 1.62 5.76
CA GLN A 342 0.85 1.98 7.05
C GLN A 342 1.95 2.44 8.03
N ALA A 343 3.07 1.73 8.05
CA ALA A 343 4.20 2.04 8.93
C ALA A 343 4.73 3.46 8.71
N VAL A 344 4.98 3.84 7.45
CA VAL A 344 5.55 5.16 7.15
C VAL A 344 4.57 6.30 7.41
N ILE A 345 3.27 6.08 7.19
CA ILE A 345 2.22 7.06 7.53
C ILE A 345 2.17 7.27 9.05
N ILE A 346 2.18 6.20 9.83
CA ILE A 346 2.16 6.27 11.30
C ILE A 346 3.42 6.98 11.80
N ALA A 347 4.61 6.60 11.31
CA ALA A 347 5.87 7.22 11.70
C ALA A 347 5.90 8.73 11.46
N ALA A 348 5.53 9.16 10.26
CA ALA A 348 5.46 10.58 9.90
C ALA A 348 4.42 11.34 10.72
N GLY A 349 3.25 10.73 10.92
CA GLY A 349 2.18 11.36 11.69
C GLY A 349 2.51 11.51 13.18
N LEU A 350 3.15 10.51 13.80
CA LEU A 350 3.61 10.58 15.20
C LEU A 350 4.67 11.67 15.38
N ASP A 351 5.65 11.77 14.46
CA ASP A 351 6.63 12.87 14.47
C ASP A 351 5.92 14.23 14.38
N GLY A 352 4.92 14.34 13.50
CA GLY A 352 4.12 15.56 13.37
C GLY A 352 3.39 15.96 14.65
N ILE A 353 2.75 15.00 15.33
CA ILE A 353 2.07 15.25 16.61
C ILE A 353 3.07 15.69 17.69
N ARG A 354 4.19 14.96 17.84
CA ARG A 354 5.22 15.21 18.85
C ARG A 354 5.91 16.56 18.67
N SER A 355 6.18 16.91 17.40
CA SER A 355 6.81 18.19 17.03
C SER A 355 5.81 19.34 16.89
N LYS A 356 4.49 19.08 17.02
CA LYS A 356 3.41 20.05 16.73
C LYS A 356 3.54 20.66 15.33
N ALA A 357 3.87 19.82 14.36
CA ALA A 357 4.09 20.25 13.00
C ALA A 357 2.86 20.93 12.39
N ASP A 358 3.09 22.04 11.68
CA ASP A 358 2.06 22.74 10.91
C ASP A 358 2.04 22.17 9.47
N PRO A 359 0.87 21.81 8.91
CA PRO A 359 0.79 21.35 7.53
C PRO A 359 1.10 22.44 6.48
N GLY A 360 1.29 23.67 6.91
CA GLY A 360 1.53 24.82 6.07
C GLY A 360 0.25 25.34 5.39
N LYS A 361 0.43 26.20 4.40
CA LYS A 361 -0.66 26.87 3.71
C LYS A 361 -1.57 25.86 2.99
N ARG A 362 -2.88 25.97 3.23
CA ARG A 362 -3.91 25.31 2.43
C ARG A 362 -4.08 26.00 1.07
N TYR A 363 -4.25 25.22 0.01
CA TYR A 363 -4.45 25.72 -1.35
C TYR A 363 -5.80 25.24 -1.89
N ASP A 364 -6.78 26.12 -1.98
CA ASP A 364 -8.13 25.81 -2.49
C ASP A 364 -8.25 26.10 -4.00
N ILE A 365 -7.37 25.48 -4.79
CA ILE A 365 -7.29 25.65 -6.24
C ILE A 365 -7.27 24.30 -6.96
N ASP A 366 -7.60 24.30 -8.25
CA ASP A 366 -7.36 23.17 -9.14
C ASP A 366 -5.85 23.10 -9.48
N MET A 367 -5.15 22.11 -8.90
CA MET A 367 -3.71 21.93 -9.12
C MET A 367 -3.36 21.51 -10.55
N TYR A 368 -4.29 20.89 -11.28
CA TYR A 368 -4.05 20.52 -12.68
C TYR A 368 -4.05 21.72 -13.63
N GLN A 369 -4.90 22.71 -13.34
CA GLN A 369 -4.99 23.92 -14.15
C GLN A 369 -4.08 25.03 -13.62
N ASN A 370 -4.08 25.26 -12.31
CA ASN A 370 -3.48 26.42 -11.67
C ASN A 370 -2.25 26.08 -10.82
N GLY A 371 -1.79 24.81 -10.77
CA GLY A 371 -0.65 24.40 -9.96
C GLY A 371 0.66 25.15 -10.28
N HIS A 372 0.80 25.66 -11.51
CA HIS A 372 1.94 26.51 -11.92
C HIS A 372 2.01 27.84 -11.16
N THR A 373 0.88 28.31 -10.61
CA THR A 373 0.82 29.56 -9.81
C THR A 373 1.26 29.37 -8.36
N VAL A 374 1.34 28.12 -7.88
CA VAL A 374 1.74 27.81 -6.50
C VAL A 374 3.24 28.02 -6.35
N LYS A 375 3.61 29.01 -5.54
CA LYS A 375 5.00 29.30 -5.19
C LYS A 375 5.32 28.80 -3.79
N GLY A 376 6.50 28.19 -3.63
CA GLY A 376 7.01 27.76 -2.33
C GLY A 376 6.55 26.39 -1.84
N ALA A 377 5.61 25.71 -2.50
CA ALA A 377 5.30 24.32 -2.22
C ALA A 377 6.36 23.40 -2.85
N PRO A 378 6.94 22.44 -2.09
CA PRO A 378 7.94 21.52 -2.62
C PRO A 378 7.35 20.65 -3.73
N LYS A 379 8.15 20.30 -4.72
CA LYS A 379 7.82 19.27 -5.70
C LYS A 379 8.14 17.89 -5.12
N LEU A 380 7.33 16.90 -5.49
CA LEU A 380 7.65 15.52 -5.21
C LEU A 380 8.85 15.05 -6.04
N PRO A 381 9.59 14.02 -5.62
CA PRO A 381 10.73 13.49 -6.34
C PRO A 381 10.39 13.11 -7.78
N LEU A 382 11.34 13.32 -8.69
CA LEU A 382 11.16 13.01 -10.11
C LEU A 382 11.44 11.55 -10.47
N ASN A 383 12.16 10.85 -9.62
CA ASN A 383 12.57 9.45 -9.84
C ASN A 383 12.86 8.77 -8.49
N LEU A 384 13.04 7.46 -8.53
CA LEU A 384 13.31 6.66 -7.34
C LEU A 384 14.58 7.11 -6.60
N LEU A 385 15.66 7.43 -7.32
CA LEU A 385 16.92 7.84 -6.69
C LEU A 385 16.75 9.12 -5.87
N ASP A 386 16.02 10.11 -6.39
CA ASP A 386 15.77 11.36 -5.68
C ASP A 386 14.95 11.12 -4.41
N ALA A 387 13.95 10.24 -4.49
CA ALA A 387 13.16 9.86 -3.31
C ALA A 387 14.02 9.12 -2.25
N LEU A 388 14.90 8.21 -2.68
CA LEU A 388 15.82 7.51 -1.78
C LEU A 388 16.80 8.48 -1.11
N ARG A 389 17.29 9.49 -1.84
CA ARG A 389 18.14 10.55 -1.28
C ARG A 389 17.39 11.39 -0.23
N GLU A 390 16.13 11.72 -0.48
CA GLU A 390 15.31 12.44 0.51
C GLU A 390 15.02 11.56 1.73
N PHE A 391 14.73 10.27 1.56
CA PHE A 391 14.57 9.34 2.67
C PHE A 391 15.88 9.18 3.48
N ASP A 392 17.03 9.09 2.81
CA ASP A 392 18.32 8.96 3.51
C ASP A 392 18.69 10.19 4.34
N LYS A 393 18.33 11.39 3.90
CA LYS A 393 18.50 12.64 4.65
C LYS A 393 17.54 12.78 5.84
N ASP A 394 16.40 12.12 5.80
CA ASP A 394 15.35 12.24 6.82
C ASP A 394 15.67 11.39 8.06
N LYS A 395 16.43 11.97 8.97
CA LYS A 395 16.91 11.29 10.18
C LYS A 395 15.77 10.86 11.11
N SER A 396 14.73 11.69 11.24
CA SER A 396 13.62 11.39 12.15
C SER A 396 12.77 10.24 11.61
N LEU A 397 12.49 10.22 10.32
CA LEU A 397 11.72 9.15 9.70
C LEU A 397 12.50 7.82 9.70
N LYS A 398 13.80 7.84 9.38
CA LYS A 398 14.67 6.65 9.47
C LYS A 398 14.73 6.09 10.88
N ALA A 399 14.90 6.95 11.88
CA ALA A 399 14.95 6.52 13.29
C ALA A 399 13.62 5.89 13.73
N ALA A 400 12.48 6.47 13.32
CA ALA A 400 11.16 5.93 13.62
C ALA A 400 10.92 4.56 12.96
N LEU A 401 11.35 4.39 11.71
CA LEU A 401 11.23 3.11 10.99
C LEU A 401 12.26 2.06 11.44
N GLY A 402 13.32 2.47 12.13
CA GLY A 402 14.39 1.61 12.64
C GLY A 402 15.60 1.53 11.71
N GLU A 403 16.78 1.40 12.30
CA GLU A 403 18.06 1.39 11.57
C GLU A 403 18.20 0.17 10.66
N GLU A 404 17.84 -1.03 11.16
CA GLU A 404 17.90 -2.27 10.38
C GLU A 404 17.02 -2.19 9.14
N PHE A 405 15.78 -1.70 9.30
CA PHE A 405 14.87 -1.47 8.17
C PHE A 405 15.45 -0.45 7.18
N SER A 406 15.85 0.73 7.67
CA SER A 406 16.28 1.84 6.83
C SER A 406 17.52 1.49 6.02
N SER A 407 18.50 0.83 6.63
CA SER A 407 19.73 0.38 5.97
C SER A 407 19.45 -0.68 4.91
N ALA A 408 18.67 -1.72 5.24
CA ALA A 408 18.30 -2.78 4.32
C ALA A 408 17.50 -2.24 3.13
N TYR A 409 16.50 -1.40 3.41
CA TYR A 409 15.65 -0.82 2.38
C TYR A 409 16.43 0.06 1.41
N LEU A 410 17.23 1.00 1.91
CA LEU A 410 18.06 1.88 1.09
C LEU A 410 19.03 1.08 0.22
N LYS A 411 19.73 0.09 0.80
CA LYS A 411 20.66 -0.77 0.08
C LYS A 411 19.98 -1.47 -1.09
N LEU A 412 18.86 -2.16 -0.84
CA LEU A 412 18.15 -2.93 -1.87
C LEU A 412 17.54 -2.02 -2.94
N LYS A 413 16.98 -0.87 -2.55
CA LYS A 413 16.38 0.07 -3.50
C LYS A 413 17.40 0.82 -4.33
N HIS A 414 18.59 1.10 -3.82
CA HIS A 414 19.70 1.58 -4.64
C HIS A 414 20.18 0.52 -5.64
N GLN A 415 20.18 -0.77 -5.29
CA GLN A 415 20.47 -1.84 -6.25
C GLN A 415 19.42 -1.89 -7.38
N GLU A 416 18.12 -1.76 -7.05
CA GLU A 416 17.05 -1.66 -8.05
C GLU A 416 17.31 -0.47 -9.00
N TRP A 417 17.57 0.71 -8.44
CA TRP A 417 17.87 1.90 -9.24
C TRP A 417 19.08 1.69 -10.17
N ASN A 418 20.18 1.18 -9.64
CA ASN A 418 21.40 0.94 -10.42
C ASN A 418 21.16 -0.06 -11.56
N SER A 419 20.40 -1.13 -11.29
CA SER A 419 20.00 -2.09 -12.30
C SER A 419 19.16 -1.45 -13.40
N TYR A 420 18.19 -0.60 -13.03
CA TYR A 420 17.38 0.14 -13.99
C TYR A 420 18.23 1.14 -14.79
N ALA A 421 19.09 1.90 -14.14
CA ALA A 421 19.92 2.92 -14.78
C ALA A 421 20.98 2.35 -15.73
N SER A 422 21.37 1.10 -15.54
CA SER A 422 22.30 0.40 -16.44
C SER A 422 21.61 -0.29 -17.63
N HIS A 423 20.26 -0.25 -17.68
CA HIS A 423 19.50 -0.88 -18.76
C HIS A 423 19.39 0.03 -19.98
N PHE A 424 19.84 -0.46 -21.16
CA PHE A 424 19.70 0.25 -22.42
C PHE A 424 18.27 0.24 -22.92
N THR A 425 17.71 1.42 -23.18
CA THR A 425 16.36 1.55 -23.72
C THR A 425 16.36 1.79 -25.21
N GLN A 426 15.26 1.44 -25.91
CA GLN A 426 15.11 1.78 -27.32
C GLN A 426 15.10 3.29 -27.51
N TRP A 427 14.54 4.06 -26.58
CA TRP A 427 14.54 5.51 -26.64
C TRP A 427 15.97 6.13 -26.69
N GLU A 428 16.88 5.61 -25.87
CA GLU A 428 18.30 6.05 -25.91
C GLU A 428 18.93 5.79 -27.28
N ARG A 429 18.70 4.60 -27.83
CA ARG A 429 19.22 4.27 -29.17
C ARG A 429 18.66 5.20 -30.25
N ASP A 430 17.34 5.47 -30.20
CA ASP A 430 16.67 6.31 -31.20
C ASP A 430 17.09 7.77 -31.15
N HIS A 431 17.58 8.25 -29.99
CA HIS A 431 17.84 9.69 -29.78
C HIS A 431 19.31 10.02 -29.54
N THR A 432 20.18 9.05 -29.26
CA THR A 432 21.57 9.35 -28.87
C THR A 432 22.62 8.59 -29.69
N LEU A 433 22.21 7.77 -30.68
CA LEU A 433 23.14 6.91 -31.43
C LEU A 433 24.17 7.74 -32.24
N ASP A 434 23.74 8.88 -32.76
CA ASP A 434 24.52 9.69 -33.71
C ASP A 434 24.95 11.06 -33.15
N ILE A 435 24.99 11.23 -31.81
CA ILE A 435 25.49 12.43 -31.15
C ILE A 435 26.78 12.18 -30.37
#